data_4f1ecb0588b6964c5640ed07edb99ebb
#
_entry.id   4f1ecb0588b6964c5640ed07edb99ebb
#
_cell.length_a   1.000
_cell.length_b   1.000
_cell.length_c   1.000
_cell.angle_alpha   90.00
_cell.angle_beta   90.00
_cell.angle_gamma   90.00
#
_symmetry.space_group_name_H-M   'P 1'
#
loop_
_entity.id
_entity.type
_entity.pdbx_description
1 polymer ?
#
loop_
_entity_poly.entity_id
_entity_poly.type
_entity_poly.pdbx_seq_one_letter_code
_entity_poly.pdbx_strand_id
1 'polypeptide(L)'
;DLIRQLELYASLLRQAPYSPLIWITDADGNSMVRHGERMGVLQRNKHPLGDVLQMTEENSVLLTYFRNNVLHLMALPSLVACCFLNNRTMRTEDVQRLMWRIYPYMHDELFLRWREDEVTSAVLETLDDMANHGLLEAVDGGTQWRRPPTGSTEAVQLSVLAHVTVPIIERYYLVIAVLLKSGSGRISQDVLESQCQL
;
A
#
# COMPACT_ATOMS: atom_id res chain seq x y z
N ASP A 1 7.18 15.83 4.32
CA ASP A 1 6.41 14.78 3.64
C ASP A 1 6.48 13.46 4.41
N LEU A 2 7.69 12.89 4.71
CA LEU A 2 7.84 11.62 5.44
C LEU A 2 7.12 11.62 6.80
N ILE A 3 7.24 12.69 7.60
CA ILE A 3 6.58 12.83 8.90
C ILE A 3 5.07 12.64 8.77
N ARG A 4 4.44 13.36 7.83
CA ARG A 4 2.99 13.25 7.58
C ARG A 4 2.58 11.85 7.12
N GLN A 5 3.43 11.18 6.33
CA GLN A 5 3.15 9.82 5.88
C GLN A 5 3.23 8.81 7.04
N LEU A 6 4.21 8.96 7.93
CA LEU A 6 4.33 8.13 9.13
C LEU A 6 3.13 8.32 10.08
N GLU A 7 2.70 9.56 10.28
CA GLU A 7 1.52 9.88 11.10
C GLU A 7 0.23 9.30 10.50
N LEU A 8 0.07 9.40 9.17
CA LEU A 8 -1.04 8.76 8.46
C LEU A 8 -1.05 7.25 8.66
N TYR A 9 0.08 6.56 8.45
CA TYR A 9 0.15 5.11 8.62
C TYR A 9 -0.12 4.69 10.06
N ALA A 10 0.45 5.39 11.04
CA ALA A 10 0.17 5.13 12.44
C ALA A 10 -1.31 5.34 12.78
N SER A 11 -1.96 6.37 12.22
CA SER A 11 -3.37 6.66 12.42
C SER A 11 -4.27 5.57 11.81
N LEU A 12 -4.02 5.17 10.56
CA LEU A 12 -4.74 4.08 9.90
C LEU A 12 -4.65 2.77 10.71
N LEU A 13 -3.44 2.42 11.16
CA LEU A 13 -3.23 1.19 11.93
C LEU A 13 -3.86 1.24 13.33
N ARG A 14 -4.00 2.41 13.95
CA ARG A 14 -4.69 2.55 15.24
C ARG A 14 -6.21 2.48 15.09
N GLN A 15 -6.75 3.06 14.02
CA GLN A 15 -8.19 3.09 13.76
C GLN A 15 -8.71 1.71 13.36
N ALA A 16 -7.99 1.01 12.50
CA ALA A 16 -8.32 -0.34 12.06
C ALA A 16 -7.16 -1.32 12.35
N PRO A 17 -6.93 -1.69 13.62
CA PRO A 17 -5.82 -2.56 13.99
C PRO A 17 -5.96 -3.93 13.33
N TYR A 18 -4.91 -4.39 12.68
CA TYR A 18 -4.89 -5.70 12.03
C TYR A 18 -5.11 -6.85 13.03
N SER A 19 -4.67 -6.69 14.26
CA SER A 19 -4.88 -7.63 15.35
C SER A 19 -4.87 -6.90 16.69
N PRO A 20 -5.65 -7.32 17.69
CA PRO A 20 -5.60 -6.76 19.04
C PRO A 20 -4.26 -6.97 19.75
N LEU A 21 -3.40 -7.85 19.21
CA LEU A 21 -2.06 -8.11 19.75
C LEU A 21 -1.00 -7.16 19.18
N ILE A 22 -1.33 -6.34 18.18
CA ILE A 22 -0.42 -5.38 17.57
C ILE A 22 -0.54 -4.06 18.33
N TRP A 23 0.57 -3.60 18.87
CA TRP A 23 0.68 -2.29 19.50
C TRP A 23 1.35 -1.31 18.54
N ILE A 24 0.72 -0.17 18.33
CA ILE A 24 1.23 0.92 17.51
C ILE A 24 1.72 2.03 18.44
N THR A 25 2.96 2.48 18.23
CA THR A 25 3.56 3.55 19.04
C THR A 25 2.72 4.82 19.06
N ASP A 26 2.67 5.50 20.20
CA ASP A 26 2.05 6.83 20.35
C ASP A 26 2.98 7.99 19.96
N ALA A 27 4.21 7.67 19.53
CA ALA A 27 5.19 8.68 19.12
C ALA A 27 4.68 9.47 17.91
N ASP A 28 4.91 10.78 17.92
CA ASP A 28 4.67 11.63 16.76
C ASP A 28 5.67 11.34 15.63
N GLY A 29 5.35 11.78 14.41
CA GLY A 29 6.18 11.51 13.23
C GLY A 29 7.58 12.09 13.33
N ASN A 30 7.78 13.23 14.03
CA ASN A 30 9.12 13.78 14.28
C ASN A 30 9.95 12.88 15.20
N SER A 31 9.31 12.32 16.22
CA SER A 31 9.96 11.37 17.14
C SER A 31 10.30 10.05 16.46
N MET A 32 9.44 9.58 15.54
CA MET A 32 9.74 8.39 14.72
C MET A 32 10.96 8.65 13.81
N VAL A 33 11.03 9.78 13.13
CA VAL A 33 12.19 10.15 12.29
C VAL A 33 13.47 10.24 13.13
N ARG A 34 13.42 10.96 14.26
CA ARG A 34 14.58 11.04 15.18
C ARG A 34 15.02 9.68 15.71
N HIS A 35 14.08 8.76 15.89
CA HIS A 35 14.42 7.39 16.28
C HIS A 35 15.19 6.69 15.16
N GLY A 36 14.74 6.78 13.90
CA GLY A 36 15.46 6.24 12.74
C GLY A 36 16.85 6.84 12.55
N GLU A 37 17.02 8.14 12.82
CA GLU A 37 18.33 8.82 12.82
C GLU A 37 19.25 8.27 13.93
N ARG A 38 18.73 8.07 15.16
CA ARG A 38 19.49 7.50 16.28
C ARG A 38 19.90 6.05 16.03
N MET A 39 19.07 5.28 15.34
CA MET A 39 19.40 3.91 14.93
C MET A 39 20.40 3.85 13.77
N GLY A 40 20.73 4.99 13.15
CA GLY A 40 21.62 5.06 12.01
C GLY A 40 21.00 4.56 10.69
N VAL A 41 19.68 4.29 10.67
CA VAL A 41 18.99 3.84 9.45
C VAL A 41 18.57 5.01 8.54
N LEU A 42 18.50 6.22 9.11
CA LEU A 42 18.24 7.47 8.38
C LEU A 42 19.37 8.44 8.60
N GLN A 43 19.76 9.15 7.54
CA GLN A 43 20.71 10.23 7.56
C GLN A 43 20.06 11.51 7.06
N ARG A 44 20.27 12.62 7.78
CA ARG A 44 19.74 13.95 7.43
C ARG A 44 20.81 14.77 6.74
N ASN A 45 20.53 15.17 5.52
CA ASN A 45 21.36 16.09 4.76
C ASN A 45 20.65 17.45 4.67
N LYS A 46 21.34 18.50 5.10
CA LYS A 46 20.82 19.86 5.00
C LYS A 46 20.82 20.31 3.55
N HIS A 47 19.70 20.88 3.12
CA HIS A 47 19.56 21.45 1.80
C HIS A 47 18.79 22.79 1.87
N PRO A 48 19.11 23.80 1.04
CA PRO A 48 18.45 25.12 1.08
C PRO A 48 16.92 25.09 0.91
N LEU A 49 16.39 24.07 0.20
CA LEU A 49 14.96 23.88 -0.02
C LEU A 49 14.29 22.98 1.03
N GLY A 50 15.01 22.62 2.09
CA GLY A 50 14.53 21.72 3.16
C GLY A 50 15.38 20.47 3.28
N ASP A 51 15.51 19.96 4.50
CA ASP A 51 16.34 18.80 4.80
C ASP A 51 15.89 17.55 4.02
N VAL A 52 16.87 16.83 3.48
CA VAL A 52 16.64 15.57 2.78
C VAL A 52 17.02 14.41 3.70
N LEU A 53 16.09 13.47 3.90
CA LEU A 53 16.34 12.21 4.61
C LEU A 53 16.73 11.14 3.60
N GLN A 54 17.84 10.45 3.86
CA GLN A 54 18.38 9.41 3.00
C GLN A 54 18.63 8.14 3.81
N MET A 55 18.60 7.01 3.14
CA MET A 55 19.07 5.72 3.64
C MET A 55 20.37 5.36 2.92
N THR A 56 21.28 4.67 3.61
CA THR A 56 22.42 4.03 2.94
C THR A 56 21.92 2.81 2.15
N GLU A 57 22.70 2.35 1.16
CA GLU A 57 22.35 1.16 0.38
C GLU A 57 22.19 -0.08 1.27
N GLU A 58 23.10 -0.27 2.24
CA GLU A 58 23.03 -1.35 3.21
C GLU A 58 21.74 -1.31 4.04
N ASN A 59 21.38 -0.13 4.57
CA ASN A 59 20.14 0.05 5.33
C ASN A 59 18.89 -0.10 4.46
N SER A 60 18.95 0.21 3.17
CA SER A 60 17.80 0.05 2.27
C SER A 60 17.43 -1.43 2.10
N VAL A 61 18.40 -2.33 2.01
CA VAL A 61 18.19 -3.79 1.97
C VAL A 61 17.55 -4.27 3.28
N LEU A 62 18.12 -3.87 4.43
CA LEU A 62 17.61 -4.22 5.75
C LEU A 62 16.16 -3.73 5.96
N LEU A 63 15.89 -2.47 5.62
CA LEU A 63 14.55 -1.88 5.76
C LEU A 63 13.54 -2.50 4.78
N THR A 64 13.99 -2.96 3.61
CA THR A 64 13.15 -3.73 2.69
C THR A 64 12.72 -5.07 3.31
N TYR A 65 13.63 -5.76 3.98
CA TYR A 65 13.30 -6.97 4.72
C TYR A 65 12.27 -6.70 5.83
N PHE A 66 12.48 -5.69 6.67
CA PHE A 66 11.51 -5.32 7.70
C PHE A 66 10.17 -4.89 7.12
N ARG A 67 10.16 -4.10 6.03
CA ARG A 67 8.94 -3.72 5.33
C ARG A 67 8.14 -4.96 4.91
N ASN A 68 8.78 -5.95 4.34
CA ASN A 68 8.09 -7.16 3.87
C ASN A 68 7.44 -7.94 5.03
N ASN A 69 8.04 -7.93 6.22
CA ASN A 69 7.47 -8.58 7.40
C ASN A 69 6.19 -7.89 7.92
N VAL A 70 6.00 -6.60 7.66
CA VAL A 70 4.84 -5.82 8.13
C VAL A 70 3.90 -5.37 7.00
N LEU A 71 4.19 -5.74 5.77
CA LEU A 71 3.47 -5.27 4.58
C LEU A 71 1.98 -5.66 4.64
N HIS A 72 1.67 -6.84 5.19
CA HIS A 72 0.31 -7.34 5.37
C HIS A 72 -0.58 -6.38 6.20
N LEU A 73 0.01 -5.59 7.10
CA LEU A 73 -0.74 -4.64 7.93
C LEU A 73 -1.36 -3.51 7.10
N MET A 74 -0.71 -3.13 5.99
CA MET A 74 -1.15 -2.06 5.11
C MET A 74 -1.72 -2.58 3.78
N ALA A 75 -1.83 -3.90 3.61
CA ALA A 75 -2.21 -4.50 2.34
C ALA A 75 -3.59 -4.04 1.86
N LEU A 76 -4.62 -4.13 2.69
CA LEU A 76 -5.97 -3.79 2.28
C LEU A 76 -6.14 -2.30 1.92
N PRO A 77 -5.72 -1.32 2.78
CA PRO A 77 -5.81 0.09 2.40
C PRO A 77 -4.92 0.42 1.19
N SER A 78 -3.78 -0.25 1.01
CA SER A 78 -2.94 -0.08 -0.18
C SER A 78 -3.62 -0.59 -1.45
N LEU A 79 -4.25 -1.77 -1.41
CA LEU A 79 -4.98 -2.33 -2.54
C LEU A 79 -6.17 -1.44 -2.95
N VAL A 80 -6.91 -0.90 -1.97
CA VAL A 80 -7.97 0.08 -2.22
C VAL A 80 -7.39 1.35 -2.86
N ALA A 81 -6.28 1.87 -2.36
CA ALA A 81 -5.60 3.04 -2.92
C ALA A 81 -5.16 2.81 -4.39
N CYS A 82 -4.72 1.61 -4.75
CA CYS A 82 -4.36 1.25 -6.12
C CYS A 82 -5.51 1.46 -7.11
N CYS A 83 -6.76 1.26 -6.70
CA CYS A 83 -7.93 1.50 -7.54
C CYS A 83 -8.03 2.96 -8.01
N PHE A 84 -7.45 3.90 -7.26
CA PHE A 84 -7.54 5.34 -7.51
C PHE A 84 -6.26 5.93 -8.12
N LEU A 85 -5.23 5.17 -8.41
CA LEU A 85 -4.02 5.68 -9.08
C LEU A 85 -4.34 6.30 -10.44
N ASN A 86 -5.15 5.63 -11.24
CA ASN A 86 -5.52 6.06 -12.58
C ASN A 86 -7.00 6.51 -12.69
N ASN A 87 -7.80 6.28 -11.66
CA ASN A 87 -9.22 6.62 -11.64
C ASN A 87 -9.46 7.81 -10.71
N ARG A 88 -10.13 8.84 -11.23
CA ARG A 88 -10.52 10.00 -10.41
C ARG A 88 -11.69 9.67 -9.48
N THR A 89 -12.64 8.88 -9.97
CA THR A 89 -13.83 8.48 -9.24
C THR A 89 -14.14 7.03 -9.55
N MET A 90 -14.55 6.27 -8.54
CA MET A 90 -15.00 4.88 -8.70
C MET A 90 -16.24 4.62 -7.86
N ARG A 91 -17.12 3.76 -8.37
CA ARG A 91 -18.27 3.27 -7.59
C ARG A 91 -17.79 2.23 -6.59
N THR A 92 -18.45 2.17 -5.45
CA THR A 92 -18.19 1.18 -4.39
C THR A 92 -18.18 -0.25 -4.94
N GLU A 93 -19.18 -0.59 -5.77
CA GLU A 93 -19.31 -1.90 -6.40
C GLU A 93 -18.11 -2.25 -7.32
N ASP A 94 -17.56 -1.25 -8.01
CA ASP A 94 -16.41 -1.46 -8.90
C ASP A 94 -15.13 -1.71 -8.09
N VAL A 95 -14.94 -1.00 -6.97
CA VAL A 95 -13.82 -1.25 -6.03
C VAL A 95 -13.96 -2.66 -5.45
N GLN A 96 -15.13 -3.02 -4.92
CA GLN A 96 -15.37 -4.36 -4.36
C GLN A 96 -15.12 -5.46 -5.40
N ARG A 97 -15.57 -5.28 -6.65
CA ARG A 97 -15.36 -6.25 -7.74
C ARG A 97 -13.87 -6.44 -8.07
N LEU A 98 -13.09 -5.36 -8.07
CA LEU A 98 -11.64 -5.46 -8.28
C LEU A 98 -10.97 -6.15 -7.10
N MET A 99 -11.34 -5.80 -5.88
CA MET A 99 -10.82 -6.46 -4.68
C MET A 99 -11.13 -7.95 -4.70
N TRP A 100 -12.35 -8.35 -5.02
CA TRP A 100 -12.75 -9.75 -5.10
C TRP A 100 -11.90 -10.57 -6.07
N ARG A 101 -11.44 -9.94 -7.17
CA ARG A 101 -10.61 -10.61 -8.18
C ARG A 101 -9.15 -10.76 -7.75
N ILE A 102 -8.60 -9.78 -7.03
CA ILE A 102 -7.19 -9.78 -6.68
C ILE A 102 -6.93 -10.39 -5.29
N TYR A 103 -7.93 -10.32 -4.40
CA TYR A 103 -7.79 -10.70 -3.01
C TYR A 103 -7.31 -12.14 -2.79
N PRO A 104 -7.79 -13.18 -3.49
CA PRO A 104 -7.31 -14.54 -3.29
C PRO A 104 -5.80 -14.67 -3.44
N TYR A 105 -5.23 -14.03 -4.46
CA TYR A 105 -3.78 -14.03 -4.69
C TYR A 105 -3.02 -13.26 -3.60
N MET A 106 -3.55 -12.12 -3.18
CA MET A 106 -2.95 -11.32 -2.11
C MET A 106 -3.08 -11.98 -0.75
N HIS A 107 -4.18 -12.68 -0.50
CA HIS A 107 -4.41 -13.45 0.71
C HIS A 107 -3.33 -14.52 0.89
N ASP A 108 -3.08 -15.29 -0.14
CA ASP A 108 -2.10 -16.39 -0.10
C ASP A 108 -0.66 -15.85 -0.05
N GLU A 109 -0.34 -14.78 -0.79
CA GLU A 109 0.99 -14.15 -0.79
C GLU A 109 1.34 -13.50 0.56
N LEU A 110 0.37 -12.82 1.17
CA LEU A 110 0.59 -11.97 2.36
C LEU A 110 -0.01 -12.55 3.63
N PHE A 111 -0.63 -13.72 3.57
CA PHE A 111 -1.31 -14.36 4.71
C PHE A 111 -2.33 -13.44 5.37
N LEU A 112 -3.20 -12.81 4.55
CA LEU A 112 -4.16 -11.83 5.04
C LEU A 112 -5.23 -12.49 5.92
N ARG A 113 -5.70 -11.77 6.95
CA ARG A 113 -6.58 -12.32 7.98
C ARG A 113 -8.03 -12.50 7.55
N TRP A 114 -8.51 -11.70 6.58
CA TRP A 114 -9.92 -11.71 6.19
C TRP A 114 -10.22 -12.93 5.33
N ARG A 115 -11.29 -13.65 5.66
CA ARG A 115 -11.83 -14.68 4.81
C ARG A 115 -12.56 -14.05 3.62
N GLU A 116 -12.82 -14.80 2.57
CA GLU A 116 -13.50 -14.31 1.37
C GLU A 116 -14.85 -13.64 1.67
N ASP A 117 -15.63 -14.17 2.61
CA ASP A 117 -16.93 -13.63 3.03
C ASP A 117 -16.79 -12.30 3.81
N GLU A 118 -15.65 -12.01 4.38
CA GLU A 118 -15.37 -10.81 5.17
C GLU A 118 -14.79 -9.66 4.32
N VAL A 119 -14.22 -9.95 3.16
CA VAL A 119 -13.49 -8.97 2.33
C VAL A 119 -14.38 -7.79 1.93
N THR A 120 -15.63 -8.05 1.57
CA THR A 120 -16.56 -7.01 1.12
C THR A 120 -16.80 -5.97 2.21
N SER A 121 -17.03 -6.39 3.46
CA SER A 121 -17.20 -5.47 4.59
C SER A 121 -15.90 -4.77 4.94
N ALA A 122 -14.77 -5.48 4.95
CA ALA A 122 -13.46 -4.90 5.23
C ALA A 122 -13.08 -3.82 4.20
N VAL A 123 -13.44 -3.99 2.94
CA VAL A 123 -13.25 -2.97 1.89
C VAL A 123 -14.09 -1.73 2.15
N LEU A 124 -15.36 -1.88 2.57
CA LEU A 124 -16.22 -0.75 2.91
C LEU A 124 -15.67 0.04 4.10
N GLU A 125 -15.31 -0.66 5.18
CA GLU A 125 -14.68 -0.04 6.35
C GLU A 125 -13.39 0.70 5.95
N THR A 126 -12.57 0.11 5.08
CA THR A 126 -11.34 0.74 4.58
C THR A 126 -11.63 2.00 3.76
N LEU A 127 -12.66 2.02 2.93
CA LEU A 127 -13.07 3.20 2.15
C LEU A 127 -13.50 4.34 3.07
N ASP A 128 -14.31 4.04 4.10
CA ASP A 128 -14.74 4.99 5.11
C ASP A 128 -13.54 5.54 5.92
N ASP A 129 -12.64 4.67 6.35
CA ASP A 129 -11.42 5.06 7.07
C ASP A 129 -10.52 5.98 6.23
N MET A 130 -10.35 5.65 4.95
CA MET A 130 -9.59 6.49 4.01
C MET A 130 -10.26 7.85 3.80
N ALA A 131 -11.60 7.91 3.79
CA ALA A 131 -12.31 9.17 3.70
C ALA A 131 -12.16 10.01 4.98
N ASN A 132 -12.21 9.40 6.16
CA ASN A 132 -11.97 10.06 7.44
C ASN A 132 -10.56 10.70 7.52
N HIS A 133 -9.59 10.15 6.78
CA HIS A 133 -8.24 10.69 6.66
C HIS A 133 -8.06 11.64 5.46
N GLY A 134 -9.12 11.97 4.72
CA GLY A 134 -9.07 12.84 3.55
C GLY A 134 -8.37 12.23 2.33
N LEU A 135 -8.06 10.92 2.36
CA LEU A 135 -7.47 10.20 1.23
C LEU A 135 -8.48 9.91 0.12
N LEU A 136 -9.76 9.88 0.47
CA LEU A 136 -10.89 9.77 -0.45
C LEU A 136 -11.99 10.73 -0.01
N GLU A 137 -12.87 11.06 -0.93
CA GLU A 137 -14.10 11.81 -0.70
C GLU A 137 -15.29 10.93 -1.05
N ALA A 138 -16.21 10.72 -0.10
CA ALA A 138 -17.46 10.03 -0.36
C ALA A 138 -18.38 10.95 -1.19
N VAL A 139 -18.90 10.42 -2.30
CA VAL A 139 -19.83 11.10 -3.19
C VAL A 139 -21.15 10.31 -3.23
N ASP A 140 -22.26 11.01 -3.42
CA ASP A 140 -23.59 10.42 -3.51
C ASP A 140 -23.92 9.44 -2.35
N GLY A 141 -23.63 9.87 -1.11
CA GLY A 141 -23.91 9.09 0.08
C GLY A 141 -23.07 7.81 0.22
N GLY A 142 -21.84 7.80 -0.31
CA GLY A 142 -20.92 6.65 -0.21
C GLY A 142 -21.12 5.59 -1.31
N THR A 143 -21.94 5.87 -2.32
CA THR A 143 -22.05 4.99 -3.50
C THR A 143 -20.89 5.16 -4.46
N GLN A 144 -20.20 6.31 -4.38
CA GLN A 144 -19.02 6.63 -5.17
C GLN A 144 -17.95 7.26 -4.27
N TRP A 145 -16.71 7.09 -4.69
CA TRP A 145 -15.52 7.60 -4.01
C TRP A 145 -14.66 8.35 -5.00
N ARG A 146 -14.16 9.51 -4.59
CA ARG A 146 -13.31 10.37 -5.40
C ARG A 146 -11.97 10.55 -4.72
N ARG A 147 -10.89 10.45 -5.50
CA ARG A 147 -9.55 10.78 -5.00
C ARG A 147 -9.38 12.30 -4.86
N PRO A 148 -8.47 12.76 -3.98
CA PRO A 148 -8.12 14.16 -3.84
C PRO A 148 -7.61 14.77 -5.16
N PRO A 149 -7.67 16.11 -5.30
CA PRO A 149 -7.12 16.82 -6.45
C PRO A 149 -5.65 16.51 -6.66
N THR A 150 -5.24 16.33 -7.92
CA THR A 150 -3.83 16.11 -8.28
C THR A 150 -2.97 17.26 -7.76
N GLY A 151 -1.87 16.94 -7.07
CA GLY A 151 -0.95 17.91 -6.47
C GLY A 151 -1.28 18.28 -5.01
N SER A 152 -2.40 17.82 -4.44
CA SER A 152 -2.63 17.96 -3.00
C SER A 152 -1.75 17.00 -2.20
N THR A 153 -1.54 17.31 -0.93
CA THR A 153 -0.80 16.46 0.00
C THR A 153 -1.44 15.08 0.11
N GLU A 154 -2.77 15.05 0.21
CA GLU A 154 -3.56 13.84 0.34
C GLU A 154 -3.46 12.95 -0.92
N ALA A 155 -3.39 13.55 -2.12
CA ALA A 155 -3.16 12.80 -3.36
C ALA A 155 -1.78 12.15 -3.39
N VAL A 156 -0.75 12.83 -2.87
CA VAL A 156 0.60 12.26 -2.73
C VAL A 156 0.59 11.12 -1.71
N GLN A 157 -0.05 11.32 -0.55
CA GLN A 157 -0.18 10.31 0.49
C GLN A 157 -0.92 9.07 0.00
N LEU A 158 -2.02 9.25 -0.75
CA LEU A 158 -2.77 8.16 -1.39
C LEU A 158 -1.88 7.38 -2.37
N SER A 159 -1.10 8.10 -3.20
CA SER A 159 -0.18 7.48 -4.15
C SER A 159 0.91 6.68 -3.43
N VAL A 160 1.53 7.24 -2.38
CA VAL A 160 2.54 6.53 -1.58
C VAL A 160 1.95 5.30 -0.90
N LEU A 161 0.73 5.38 -0.38
CA LEU A 161 0.01 4.24 0.20
C LEU A 161 -0.22 3.14 -0.85
N ALA A 162 -0.66 3.48 -2.06
CA ALA A 162 -0.85 2.50 -3.13
C ALA A 162 0.45 1.74 -3.46
N HIS A 163 1.61 2.43 -3.45
CA HIS A 163 2.90 1.82 -3.75
C HIS A 163 3.40 0.81 -2.72
N VAL A 164 2.69 0.60 -1.62
CA VAL A 164 3.01 -0.49 -0.68
C VAL A 164 2.79 -1.87 -1.33
N THR A 165 1.72 -2.05 -2.11
CA THR A 165 1.38 -3.32 -2.78
C THR A 165 1.62 -3.34 -4.29
N VAL A 166 1.81 -2.18 -4.94
CA VAL A 166 2.07 -2.08 -6.39
C VAL A 166 3.17 -3.04 -6.85
N PRO A 167 4.34 -3.18 -6.19
CA PRO A 167 5.39 -4.09 -6.66
C PRO A 167 4.94 -5.57 -6.70
N ILE A 168 4.02 -5.97 -5.83
CA ILE A 168 3.46 -7.33 -5.85
C ILE A 168 2.51 -7.48 -7.03
N ILE A 169 1.62 -6.50 -7.24
CA ILE A 169 0.67 -6.50 -8.36
C ILE A 169 1.43 -6.52 -9.70
N GLU A 170 2.51 -5.76 -9.82
CA GLU A 170 3.34 -5.71 -11.02
C GLU A 170 4.00 -7.07 -11.32
N ARG A 171 4.46 -7.79 -10.30
CA ARG A 171 4.98 -9.15 -10.48
C ARG A 171 3.91 -10.10 -11.04
N TYR A 172 2.71 -10.09 -10.48
CA TYR A 172 1.60 -10.89 -11.01
C TYR A 172 1.24 -10.49 -12.43
N TYR A 173 1.19 -9.18 -12.71
CA TYR A 173 0.92 -8.67 -14.05
C TYR A 173 1.97 -9.15 -15.07
N LEU A 174 3.26 -9.11 -14.70
CA LEU A 174 4.36 -9.58 -15.57
C LEU A 174 4.18 -11.05 -15.92
N VAL A 175 3.96 -11.90 -14.92
CA VAL A 175 3.75 -13.35 -15.12
C VAL A 175 2.55 -13.59 -16.04
N ILE A 176 1.42 -12.95 -15.77
CA ILE A 176 0.21 -13.08 -16.58
C ILE A 176 0.46 -12.60 -18.03
N ALA A 177 1.14 -11.48 -18.21
CA ALA A 177 1.46 -10.93 -19.53
C ALA A 177 2.34 -11.88 -20.34
N VAL A 178 3.34 -12.51 -19.71
CA VAL A 178 4.22 -13.51 -20.36
C VAL A 178 3.40 -14.75 -20.74
N LEU A 179 2.55 -15.26 -19.86
CA LEU A 179 1.70 -16.41 -20.13
C LEU A 179 0.72 -16.15 -21.28
N LEU A 180 0.06 -15.00 -21.29
CA LEU A 180 -0.84 -14.61 -22.37
C LEU A 180 -0.12 -14.47 -23.72
N LYS A 181 1.07 -13.88 -23.71
CA LYS A 181 1.89 -13.73 -24.93
C LYS A 181 2.37 -15.06 -25.46
N SER A 182 2.77 -15.98 -24.60
CA SER A 182 3.29 -17.30 -24.98
C SER A 182 2.19 -18.24 -25.46
N GLY A 183 0.97 -18.10 -24.95
CA GLY A 183 -0.15 -19.00 -25.20
C GLY A 183 -0.14 -20.23 -24.28
N SER A 184 -1.31 -20.87 -24.15
CA SER A 184 -1.51 -22.01 -23.24
C SER A 184 -0.60 -23.17 -23.60
N GLY A 185 0.14 -23.70 -22.60
CA GLY A 185 1.00 -24.88 -22.74
C GLY A 185 2.26 -24.71 -23.59
N ARG A 186 2.62 -23.44 -23.95
CA ARG A 186 3.76 -23.17 -24.83
C ARG A 186 5.01 -22.67 -24.11
N ILE A 187 4.96 -22.50 -22.80
CA ILE A 187 6.11 -22.07 -21.99
C ILE A 187 6.25 -23.04 -20.82
N SER A 188 7.49 -23.50 -20.56
CA SER A 188 7.79 -24.28 -19.37
C SER A 188 7.97 -23.36 -18.16
N GLN A 189 7.88 -23.94 -16.95
CA GLN A 189 8.09 -23.21 -15.70
C GLN A 189 9.47 -22.54 -15.69
N ASP A 190 10.54 -23.25 -16.03
CA ASP A 190 11.91 -22.73 -16.01
C ASP A 190 12.09 -21.51 -16.93
N VAL A 191 11.47 -21.56 -18.12
CA VAL A 191 11.51 -20.44 -19.08
C VAL A 191 10.68 -19.26 -18.56
N LEU A 192 9.52 -19.50 -17.94
CA LEU A 192 8.70 -18.47 -17.33
C LEU A 192 9.47 -17.76 -16.19
N GLU A 193 10.07 -18.54 -15.29
CA GLU A 193 10.89 -18.02 -14.21
C GLU A 193 12.05 -17.18 -14.72
N SER A 194 12.76 -17.67 -15.73
CA SER A 194 13.87 -16.91 -16.35
C SER A 194 13.42 -15.60 -17.01
N GLN A 195 12.23 -15.57 -17.62
CA GLN A 195 11.70 -14.35 -18.25
C GLN A 195 11.12 -13.35 -17.23
N CYS A 196 10.72 -13.82 -16.04
CA CYS A 196 10.20 -12.98 -14.98
C CYS A 196 11.25 -12.56 -13.95
N GLN A 197 12.45 -13.11 -13.99
CA GLN A 197 13.61 -12.66 -13.23
C GLN A 197 14.18 -11.41 -13.89
N LEU A 198 13.70 -10.23 -13.44
CA LEU A 198 14.28 -8.91 -13.76
C LEU A 198 15.05 -8.37 -12.57
#